data_576055fcce1e5eb085f4371b7c5d0c7e
#
_entry.id   576055fcce1e5eb085f4371b7c5d0c7e
#
_cell.length_a   1.000
_cell.length_b   1.000
_cell.length_c   1.000
_cell.angle_alpha   90.00
_cell.angle_beta   90.00
_cell.angle_gamma   90.00
#
_symmetry.space_group_name_H-M   'P 1'
#
loop_
_entity.id
_entity.type
_entity.pdbx_description
1 polymer ?
#
loop_
_entity_poly.entity_id
_entity_poly.type
_entity_poly.pdbx_seq_one_letter_code
_entity_poly.pdbx_strand_id
1 'polypeptide(L)'
;MFDTADLKLIRQYEDMIPYTGITTNPALIRKAGIRTGLFDALREIHRCVSSGKSLHIQVVSHDSREMIREAMYIRKQVGEDVCIKVPVTPDGMTAMKYLKTQGVRLTATTVVTPVQAMLALELEPDFIAPYYTQMCGLGTDGAEVIRLLAETIERKKLRTRVLAANIQDTDQLWQVYRAGAHCASLNPRLLE
;
A
#
# COMPACT_ATOMS: atom_id res chain seq x y z
N MET A 1 -6.24 5.21 -5.25
CA MET A 1 -6.43 3.74 -5.22
C MET A 1 -7.60 3.40 -4.33
N PHE A 2 -8.34 2.33 -4.60
CA PHE A 2 -9.40 1.84 -3.72
C PHE A 2 -8.80 1.04 -2.56
N ASP A 3 -9.12 1.42 -1.32
CA ASP A 3 -8.69 0.70 -0.11
C ASP A 3 -9.80 -0.24 0.37
N THR A 4 -9.92 -1.39 -0.27
CA THR A 4 -10.99 -2.35 0.00
C THR A 4 -10.66 -3.75 -0.54
N ALA A 5 -11.24 -4.79 0.09
CA ALA A 5 -11.29 -6.15 -0.42
C ALA A 5 -12.72 -6.58 -0.80
N ASP A 6 -13.68 -5.66 -0.75
CA ASP A 6 -15.08 -5.92 -1.11
C ASP A 6 -15.27 -5.83 -2.63
N LEU A 7 -15.42 -6.98 -3.27
CA LEU A 7 -15.64 -7.09 -4.73
C LEU A 7 -16.90 -6.36 -5.22
N LYS A 8 -17.96 -6.32 -4.41
CA LYS A 8 -19.19 -5.60 -4.80
C LYS A 8 -18.91 -4.11 -4.86
N LEU A 9 -18.19 -3.60 -3.86
CA LEU A 9 -17.80 -2.20 -3.79
C LEU A 9 -16.84 -1.83 -4.94
N ILE A 10 -15.87 -2.70 -5.25
CA ILE A 10 -14.96 -2.48 -6.37
C ILE A 10 -15.74 -2.36 -7.68
N ARG A 11 -16.61 -3.34 -7.98
CA ARG A 11 -17.42 -3.35 -9.21
C ARG A 11 -18.40 -2.19 -9.29
N GLN A 12 -18.91 -1.72 -8.16
CA GLN A 12 -19.80 -0.55 -8.13
C GLN A 12 -19.09 0.72 -8.61
N TYR A 13 -17.82 0.90 -8.26
CA TYR A 13 -17.09 2.15 -8.52
C TYR A 13 -16.08 2.08 -9.67
N GLU A 14 -15.73 0.89 -10.17
CA GLU A 14 -14.67 0.74 -11.17
C GLU A 14 -14.95 1.49 -12.48
N ASP A 15 -16.21 1.61 -12.89
CA ASP A 15 -16.62 2.34 -14.08
C ASP A 15 -16.94 3.82 -13.80
N MET A 16 -17.16 4.19 -12.52
CA MET A 16 -17.60 5.54 -12.13
C MET A 16 -16.44 6.45 -11.77
N ILE A 17 -15.37 5.87 -11.19
CA ILE A 17 -14.27 6.64 -10.61
C ILE A 17 -12.95 6.15 -11.18
N PRO A 18 -12.16 7.04 -11.84
CA PRO A 18 -10.82 6.67 -12.28
C PRO A 18 -9.95 6.28 -11.07
N TYR A 19 -9.34 5.10 -11.11
CA TYR A 19 -8.45 4.62 -10.06
C TYR A 19 -7.20 3.97 -10.66
N THR A 20 -6.11 3.99 -9.92
CA THR A 20 -4.80 3.48 -10.36
C THR A 20 -4.43 2.14 -9.75
N GLY A 21 -5.25 1.61 -8.85
CA GLY A 21 -5.02 0.32 -8.22
C GLY A 21 -5.93 0.07 -7.02
N ILE A 22 -5.77 -1.10 -6.44
CA ILE A 22 -6.51 -1.56 -5.26
C ILE A 22 -5.49 -1.92 -4.18
N THR A 23 -5.72 -1.46 -2.96
CA THR A 23 -4.93 -1.84 -1.80
C THR A 23 -5.77 -2.68 -0.85
N THR A 24 -5.18 -3.76 -0.35
CA THR A 24 -5.78 -4.61 0.66
C THR A 24 -4.90 -4.69 1.90
N ASN A 25 -5.48 -5.15 2.99
CA ASN A 25 -4.79 -5.52 4.22
C ASN A 25 -5.66 -6.52 5.01
N PRO A 26 -5.13 -7.16 6.05
CA PRO A 26 -5.89 -8.17 6.80
C PRO A 26 -7.20 -7.65 7.41
N ALA A 27 -7.24 -6.38 7.81
CA ALA A 27 -8.46 -5.78 8.37
C ALA A 27 -9.55 -5.62 7.30
N LEU A 28 -9.20 -5.17 6.10
CA LEU A 28 -10.11 -5.03 4.97
C LEU A 28 -10.63 -6.40 4.47
N ILE A 29 -9.76 -7.41 4.43
CA ILE A 29 -10.14 -8.78 4.09
C ILE A 29 -11.19 -9.31 5.08
N ARG A 30 -10.96 -9.11 6.39
CA ARG A 30 -11.96 -9.47 7.42
C ARG A 30 -13.25 -8.68 7.28
N LYS A 31 -13.16 -7.37 7.03
CA LYS A 31 -14.33 -6.48 6.85
C LYS A 31 -15.17 -6.88 5.63
N ALA A 32 -14.54 -7.36 4.58
CA ALA A 32 -15.21 -7.90 3.39
C ALA A 32 -15.86 -9.28 3.62
N GLY A 33 -15.72 -9.87 4.82
CA GLY A 33 -16.30 -11.17 5.17
C GLY A 33 -15.57 -12.37 4.58
N ILE A 34 -14.35 -12.18 4.06
CA ILE A 34 -13.54 -13.25 3.48
C ILE A 34 -12.92 -14.07 4.63
N ARG A 35 -13.56 -15.20 4.96
CA ARG A 35 -13.12 -16.11 6.04
C ARG A 35 -12.47 -17.38 5.49
N THR A 36 -12.84 -17.80 4.29
CA THR A 36 -12.30 -18.95 3.56
C THR A 36 -12.09 -18.56 2.11
N GLY A 37 -11.29 -19.30 1.36
CA GLY A 37 -11.04 -19.02 -0.06
C GLY A 37 -10.33 -17.69 -0.31
N LEU A 38 -9.40 -17.30 0.57
CA LEU A 38 -8.66 -16.03 0.47
C LEU A 38 -8.06 -15.81 -0.92
N PHE A 39 -7.36 -16.80 -1.45
CA PHE A 39 -6.68 -16.65 -2.74
C PHE A 39 -7.65 -16.63 -3.92
N ASP A 40 -8.83 -17.28 -3.81
CA ASP A 40 -9.88 -17.15 -4.82
C ASP A 40 -10.42 -15.71 -4.86
N ALA A 41 -10.71 -15.14 -3.69
CA ALA A 41 -11.15 -13.77 -3.59
C ALA A 41 -10.08 -12.77 -4.10
N LEU A 42 -8.81 -12.98 -3.75
CA LEU A 42 -7.71 -12.12 -4.22
C LEU A 42 -7.51 -12.24 -5.74
N ARG A 43 -7.69 -13.43 -6.34
CA ARG A 43 -7.68 -13.59 -7.80
C ARG A 43 -8.84 -12.86 -8.48
N GLU A 44 -10.04 -12.89 -7.88
CA GLU A 44 -11.18 -12.11 -8.39
C GLU A 44 -10.90 -10.60 -8.35
N ILE A 45 -10.32 -10.11 -7.23
CA ILE A 45 -9.91 -8.70 -7.12
C ILE A 45 -8.83 -8.37 -8.17
N HIS A 46 -7.86 -9.28 -8.38
CA HIS A 46 -6.81 -9.09 -9.37
C HIS A 46 -7.37 -8.96 -10.79
N ARG A 47 -8.44 -9.71 -11.13
CA ARG A 47 -9.12 -9.59 -12.43
C ARG A 47 -9.81 -8.24 -12.65
N CYS A 48 -10.19 -7.53 -11.58
CA CYS A 48 -10.71 -6.16 -11.67
C CYS A 48 -9.58 -5.13 -11.95
N VAL A 49 -8.31 -5.53 -11.79
CA VAL A 49 -7.17 -4.65 -12.01
C VAL A 49 -6.71 -4.76 -13.46
N SER A 50 -7.20 -3.87 -14.31
CA SER A 50 -6.83 -3.81 -15.74
C SER A 50 -5.37 -3.38 -15.93
N SER A 51 -4.85 -3.53 -17.16
CA SER A 51 -3.49 -3.11 -17.53
C SER A 51 -3.18 -1.67 -17.08
N GLY A 52 -2.02 -1.50 -16.47
CA GLY A 52 -1.56 -0.22 -15.93
C GLY A 52 -2.00 0.09 -14.49
N LYS A 53 -2.89 -0.71 -13.90
CA LYS A 53 -3.27 -0.63 -12.48
C LYS A 53 -2.48 -1.62 -11.64
N SER A 54 -2.52 -1.48 -10.31
CA SER A 54 -1.81 -2.36 -9.38
C SER A 54 -2.70 -2.90 -8.27
N LEU A 55 -2.50 -4.17 -7.90
CA LEU A 55 -3.07 -4.77 -6.70
C LEU A 55 -1.99 -4.87 -5.63
N HIS A 56 -2.28 -4.39 -4.42
CA HIS A 56 -1.37 -4.40 -3.30
C HIS A 56 -1.88 -5.34 -2.21
N ILE A 57 -1.10 -6.38 -1.87
CA ILE A 57 -1.47 -7.42 -0.91
C ILE A 57 -0.44 -7.46 0.21
N GLN A 58 -0.89 -7.44 1.46
CA GLN A 58 -0.04 -7.36 2.63
C GLN A 58 0.29 -8.75 3.17
N VAL A 59 1.59 -8.99 3.47
CA VAL A 59 2.04 -10.13 4.26
C VAL A 59 1.64 -9.95 5.72
N VAL A 60 1.36 -11.04 6.43
CA VAL A 60 0.89 -11.05 7.83
C VAL A 60 1.89 -11.64 8.81
N SER A 61 2.87 -12.36 8.31
CA SER A 61 3.95 -12.92 9.13
C SER A 61 4.78 -11.83 9.81
N HIS A 62 5.45 -12.17 10.91
CA HIS A 62 6.27 -11.22 11.68
C HIS A 62 7.77 -11.47 11.53
N ASP A 63 8.17 -12.68 11.18
CA ASP A 63 9.56 -13.07 10.91
C ASP A 63 9.92 -12.83 9.44
N SER A 64 11.13 -12.35 9.19
CA SER A 64 11.59 -11.97 7.84
C SER A 64 11.56 -13.12 6.82
N ARG A 65 11.92 -14.34 7.24
CA ARG A 65 11.93 -15.52 6.36
C ARG A 65 10.51 -15.97 6.02
N GLU A 66 9.61 -15.89 7.02
CA GLU A 66 8.19 -16.18 6.79
C GLU A 66 7.54 -15.13 5.87
N MET A 67 7.83 -13.85 6.08
CA MET A 67 7.37 -12.78 5.17
C MET A 67 7.82 -13.02 3.73
N ILE A 68 9.06 -13.45 3.52
CA ILE A 68 9.59 -13.78 2.19
C ILE A 68 8.83 -14.96 1.58
N ARG A 69 8.63 -16.05 2.33
CA ARG A 69 7.88 -17.22 1.87
C ARG A 69 6.45 -16.87 1.51
N GLU A 70 5.79 -16.10 2.37
CA GLU A 70 4.42 -15.62 2.17
C GLU A 70 4.32 -14.72 0.92
N ALA A 71 5.23 -13.77 0.74
CA ALA A 71 5.28 -12.89 -0.41
C ALA A 71 5.40 -13.69 -1.73
N MET A 72 6.31 -14.65 -1.78
CA MET A 72 6.49 -15.51 -2.95
C MET A 72 5.28 -16.42 -3.19
N TYR A 73 4.64 -16.90 -2.12
CA TYR A 73 3.43 -17.69 -2.21
C TYR A 73 2.24 -16.88 -2.72
N ILE A 74 2.04 -15.65 -2.22
CA ILE A 74 1.01 -14.72 -2.72
C ILE A 74 1.18 -14.50 -4.22
N ARG A 75 2.39 -14.19 -4.69
CA ARG A 75 2.68 -13.99 -6.11
C ARG A 75 2.35 -15.21 -6.94
N LYS A 76 2.73 -16.39 -6.48
CA LYS A 76 2.41 -17.66 -7.17
C LYS A 76 0.90 -17.91 -7.25
N GLN A 77 0.13 -17.54 -6.23
CA GLN A 77 -1.30 -17.82 -6.17
C GLN A 77 -2.17 -16.79 -6.87
N VAL A 78 -1.75 -15.53 -6.92
CA VAL A 78 -2.58 -14.41 -7.41
C VAL A 78 -2.06 -13.86 -8.74
N GLY A 79 -0.77 -13.57 -8.83
CA GLY A 79 -0.15 -12.99 -10.02
C GLY A 79 1.23 -12.42 -9.71
N GLU A 80 2.17 -12.55 -10.64
CA GLU A 80 3.55 -12.08 -10.43
C GLU A 80 3.68 -10.56 -10.43
N ASP A 81 2.70 -9.86 -10.95
CA ASP A 81 2.63 -8.40 -11.07
C ASP A 81 2.06 -7.69 -9.84
N VAL A 82 1.58 -8.45 -8.82
CA VAL A 82 1.08 -7.85 -7.57
C VAL A 82 2.18 -7.13 -6.81
N CYS A 83 1.83 -6.03 -6.16
CA CYS A 83 2.69 -5.34 -5.21
C CYS A 83 2.55 -5.98 -3.82
N ILE A 84 3.63 -6.46 -3.28
CA ILE A 84 3.64 -7.02 -1.93
C ILE A 84 3.81 -5.90 -0.91
N LYS A 85 2.85 -5.75 -0.01
CA LYS A 85 2.94 -4.80 1.11
C LYS A 85 3.66 -5.46 2.27
N VAL A 86 4.76 -4.84 2.70
CA VAL A 86 5.58 -5.31 3.81
C VAL A 86 5.64 -4.21 4.88
N PRO A 87 5.28 -4.52 6.13
CA PRO A 87 5.37 -3.55 7.24
C PRO A 87 6.81 -3.09 7.48
N VAL A 88 7.01 -1.80 7.76
CA VAL A 88 8.32 -1.23 8.08
C VAL A 88 8.68 -1.54 9.53
N THR A 89 9.19 -2.74 9.73
CA THR A 89 9.79 -3.27 10.95
C THR A 89 11.21 -3.76 10.63
N PRO A 90 12.09 -4.05 11.60
CA PRO A 90 13.41 -4.63 11.32
C PRO A 90 13.35 -5.88 10.45
N ASP A 91 12.43 -6.82 10.75
CA ASP A 91 12.21 -8.03 9.95
C ASP A 91 11.63 -7.70 8.57
N GLY A 92 10.67 -6.78 8.50
CA GLY A 92 10.09 -6.34 7.23
C GLY A 92 11.11 -5.68 6.32
N MET A 93 12.01 -4.86 6.86
CA MET A 93 13.10 -4.25 6.10
C MET A 93 14.07 -5.30 5.57
N THR A 94 14.39 -6.31 6.39
CA THR A 94 15.20 -7.45 5.97
C THR A 94 14.52 -8.23 4.84
N ALA A 95 13.22 -8.48 4.98
CA ALA A 95 12.43 -9.15 3.94
C ALA A 95 12.37 -8.33 2.64
N MET A 96 12.09 -7.02 2.72
CA MET A 96 12.06 -6.12 1.56
C MET A 96 13.39 -6.10 0.81
N LYS A 97 14.52 -6.04 1.54
CA LYS A 97 15.84 -6.06 0.93
C LYS A 97 16.05 -7.32 0.07
N TYR A 98 15.66 -8.48 0.57
CA TYR A 98 15.74 -9.74 -0.20
C TYR A 98 14.76 -9.75 -1.37
N LEU A 99 13.47 -9.44 -1.12
CA LEU A 99 12.42 -9.47 -2.14
C LEU A 99 12.74 -8.54 -3.32
N LYS A 100 13.37 -7.39 -3.05
CA LYS A 100 13.82 -6.48 -4.10
C LYS A 100 14.85 -7.14 -5.04
N THR A 101 15.78 -7.95 -4.52
CA THR A 101 16.74 -8.69 -5.37
C THR A 101 16.06 -9.74 -6.25
N GLN A 102 14.85 -10.16 -5.87
CA GLN A 102 14.02 -11.11 -6.63
C GLN A 102 13.08 -10.43 -7.64
N GLY A 103 13.21 -9.10 -7.81
CA GLY A 103 12.35 -8.32 -8.72
C GLY A 103 10.89 -8.22 -8.27
N VAL A 104 10.62 -8.40 -6.97
CA VAL A 104 9.27 -8.26 -6.41
C VAL A 104 8.91 -6.79 -6.30
N ARG A 105 7.74 -6.40 -6.80
CA ARG A 105 7.20 -5.06 -6.60
C ARG A 105 6.77 -4.89 -5.14
N LEU A 106 7.22 -3.83 -4.49
CA LEU A 106 7.11 -3.63 -3.05
C LEU A 106 6.36 -2.37 -2.68
N THR A 107 5.53 -2.50 -1.65
CA THR A 107 4.97 -1.36 -0.93
C THR A 107 5.44 -1.43 0.53
N ALA A 108 6.32 -0.52 0.93
CA ALA A 108 6.68 -0.34 2.34
C ALA A 108 5.48 0.26 3.07
N THR A 109 4.84 -0.51 3.94
CA THR A 109 3.56 -0.15 4.58
C THR A 109 3.69 0.01 6.10
N THR A 110 2.62 0.51 6.74
CA THR A 110 2.58 0.78 8.19
C THR A 110 3.67 1.77 8.61
N VAL A 111 3.92 2.75 7.75
CA VAL A 111 4.84 3.85 8.05
C VAL A 111 4.09 4.87 8.91
N VAL A 112 4.47 4.95 10.19
CA VAL A 112 3.78 5.80 11.19
C VAL A 112 4.72 6.80 11.87
N THR A 113 6.01 6.76 11.55
CA THR A 113 7.01 7.71 12.06
C THR A 113 7.91 8.23 10.93
N PRO A 114 8.50 9.44 11.10
CA PRO A 114 9.46 9.99 10.13
C PRO A 114 10.69 9.08 9.93
N VAL A 115 11.16 8.46 11.01
CA VAL A 115 12.32 7.55 10.94
C VAL A 115 12.02 6.33 10.09
N GLN A 116 10.84 5.68 10.28
CA GLN A 116 10.41 4.58 9.42
C GLN A 116 10.33 5.02 7.95
N ALA A 117 9.78 6.21 7.69
CA ALA A 117 9.65 6.74 6.34
C ALA A 117 11.01 6.85 5.64
N MET A 118 11.99 7.45 6.30
CA MET A 118 13.32 7.65 5.71
C MET A 118 14.10 6.35 5.55
N LEU A 119 14.05 5.45 6.54
CA LEU A 119 14.71 4.15 6.46
C LEU A 119 14.12 3.27 5.35
N ALA A 120 12.79 3.26 5.22
CA ALA A 120 12.13 2.52 4.14
C ALA A 120 12.47 3.08 2.76
N LEU A 121 12.62 4.41 2.63
CA LEU A 121 12.97 5.05 1.36
C LEU A 121 14.36 4.64 0.87
N GLU A 122 15.32 4.38 1.76
CA GLU A 122 16.66 3.90 1.36
C GLU A 122 16.65 2.50 0.71
N LEU A 123 15.57 1.74 0.89
CA LEU A 123 15.36 0.47 0.16
C LEU A 123 14.74 0.69 -1.22
N GLU A 124 14.36 1.92 -1.56
CA GLU A 124 13.74 2.29 -2.84
C GLU A 124 12.59 1.33 -3.24
N PRO A 125 11.56 1.13 -2.39
CA PRO A 125 10.40 0.33 -2.77
C PRO A 125 9.65 1.02 -3.92
N ASP A 126 8.80 0.29 -4.66
CA ASP A 126 7.96 0.91 -5.69
C ASP A 126 6.98 1.92 -5.08
N PHE A 127 6.47 1.60 -3.89
CA PHE A 127 5.61 2.50 -3.12
C PHE A 127 6.03 2.56 -1.66
N ILE A 128 5.90 3.75 -1.06
CA ILE A 128 5.99 3.95 0.38
C ILE A 128 4.67 4.49 0.89
N ALA A 129 4.08 3.84 1.90
CA ALA A 129 2.73 4.11 2.36
C ALA A 129 2.71 4.69 3.79
N PRO A 130 2.87 6.02 3.94
CA PRO A 130 2.65 6.70 5.21
C PRO A 130 1.16 6.64 5.61
N TYR A 131 0.91 6.25 6.86
CA TYR A 131 -0.42 6.16 7.45
C TYR A 131 -0.79 7.51 8.07
N TYR A 132 -1.38 8.38 7.26
CA TYR A 132 -1.58 9.80 7.57
C TYR A 132 -2.31 10.03 8.89
N THR A 133 -3.52 9.48 9.04
CA THR A 133 -4.33 9.65 10.27
C THR A 133 -3.60 9.14 11.51
N GLN A 134 -2.91 7.98 11.41
CA GLN A 134 -2.16 7.43 12.54
C GLN A 134 -0.96 8.31 12.91
N MET A 135 -0.23 8.82 11.94
CA MET A 135 0.88 9.74 12.19
C MET A 135 0.40 10.98 12.93
N CYS A 136 -0.67 11.62 12.45
CA CYS A 136 -1.26 12.79 13.11
C CYS A 136 -1.76 12.45 14.53
N GLY A 137 -2.38 11.28 14.72
CA GLY A 137 -2.84 10.81 16.04
C GLY A 137 -1.70 10.54 17.03
N LEU A 138 -0.48 10.29 16.54
CA LEU A 138 0.74 10.16 17.35
C LEU A 138 1.47 11.49 17.55
N GLY A 139 0.89 12.61 17.11
CA GLY A 139 1.50 13.94 17.24
C GLY A 139 2.55 14.26 16.19
N THR A 140 2.67 13.45 15.14
CA THR A 140 3.57 13.69 14.01
C THR A 140 2.84 14.52 12.94
N ASP A 141 3.48 15.55 12.39
CA ASP A 141 2.97 16.22 11.20
C ASP A 141 3.08 15.29 9.97
N GLY A 142 1.99 14.59 9.68
CA GLY A 142 1.93 13.65 8.57
C GLY A 142 2.13 14.31 7.20
N ALA A 143 1.69 15.56 7.03
CA ALA A 143 1.88 16.32 5.81
C ALA A 143 3.36 16.67 5.59
N GLU A 144 4.06 17.05 6.66
CA GLU A 144 5.50 17.32 6.59
C GLU A 144 6.31 16.08 6.22
N VAL A 145 5.96 14.91 6.78
CA VAL A 145 6.63 13.64 6.42
C VAL A 145 6.40 13.29 4.95
N ILE A 146 5.17 13.47 4.44
CA ILE A 146 4.86 13.23 3.04
C ILE A 146 5.65 14.19 2.14
N ARG A 147 5.74 15.47 2.51
CA ARG A 147 6.52 16.47 1.76
C ARG A 147 7.99 16.09 1.70
N LEU A 148 8.59 15.75 2.84
CA LEU A 148 9.99 15.33 2.92
C LEU A 148 10.27 14.10 2.05
N LEU A 149 9.36 13.12 2.04
CA LEU A 149 9.45 11.95 1.16
C LEU A 149 9.41 12.36 -0.32
N ALA A 150 8.43 13.16 -0.71
CA ALA A 150 8.25 13.60 -2.10
C ALA A 150 9.46 14.39 -2.61
N GLU A 151 9.93 15.36 -1.85
CA GLU A 151 11.13 16.16 -2.17
C GLU A 151 12.40 15.31 -2.24
N THR A 152 12.55 14.33 -1.33
CA THR A 152 13.72 13.44 -1.35
C THR A 152 13.69 12.51 -2.57
N ILE A 153 12.52 11.98 -2.92
CA ILE A 153 12.31 11.15 -4.11
C ILE A 153 12.69 11.95 -5.37
N GLU A 154 12.21 13.18 -5.49
CA GLU A 154 12.51 14.05 -6.62
C GLU A 154 14.00 14.39 -6.70
N ARG A 155 14.59 14.85 -5.59
CA ARG A 155 16.02 15.22 -5.51
C ARG A 155 16.94 14.06 -5.86
N LYS A 156 16.64 12.86 -5.35
CA LYS A 156 17.42 11.63 -5.62
C LYS A 156 17.03 10.97 -6.94
N LYS A 157 16.00 11.46 -7.65
CA LYS A 157 15.43 10.87 -8.88
C LYS A 157 15.03 9.41 -8.71
N LEU A 158 14.43 9.07 -7.57
CA LEU A 158 13.98 7.71 -7.27
C LEU A 158 12.70 7.39 -8.06
N ARG A 159 12.47 6.10 -8.32
CA ARG A 159 11.21 5.61 -8.92
C ARG A 159 10.11 5.34 -7.90
N THR A 160 10.43 5.43 -6.62
CA THR A 160 9.48 5.26 -5.50
C THR A 160 8.35 6.28 -5.60
N ARG A 161 7.13 5.86 -5.28
CA ARG A 161 5.95 6.72 -5.23
C ARG A 161 5.40 6.78 -3.81
N VAL A 162 5.06 7.97 -3.34
CA VAL A 162 4.35 8.13 -2.06
C VAL A 162 2.88 7.77 -2.26
N LEU A 163 2.42 6.75 -1.55
CA LEU A 163 1.05 6.27 -1.49
C LEU A 163 0.47 6.60 -0.11
N ALA A 164 -0.10 7.80 0.05
CA ALA A 164 -0.73 8.17 1.31
C ALA A 164 -1.87 7.22 1.65
N ALA A 165 -1.87 6.67 2.85
CA ALA A 165 -2.82 5.65 3.29
C ALA A 165 -3.49 6.04 4.62
N ASN A 166 -4.55 5.29 4.97
CA ASN A 166 -5.35 5.55 6.17
C ASN A 166 -5.94 6.97 6.18
N ILE A 167 -6.57 7.35 5.07
CA ILE A 167 -7.29 8.61 4.88
C ILE A 167 -8.73 8.43 5.33
N GLN A 168 -9.24 9.33 6.17
CA GLN A 168 -10.57 9.22 6.78
C GLN A 168 -11.59 10.22 6.22
N ASP A 169 -11.13 11.33 5.65
CA ASP A 169 -11.98 12.40 5.11
C ASP A 169 -11.34 13.09 3.91
N THR A 170 -12.11 13.97 3.28
CA THR A 170 -11.70 14.72 2.09
C THR A 170 -10.67 15.80 2.38
N ASP A 171 -10.66 16.36 3.58
CA ASP A 171 -9.67 17.35 4.00
C ASP A 171 -8.29 16.70 4.12
N GLN A 172 -8.21 15.53 4.72
CA GLN A 172 -6.98 14.75 4.78
C GLN A 172 -6.49 14.39 3.36
N LEU A 173 -7.40 13.99 2.47
CA LEU A 173 -7.07 13.71 1.06
C LEU A 173 -6.45 14.94 0.39
N TRP A 174 -7.04 16.09 0.60
CA TRP A 174 -6.51 17.37 0.08
C TRP A 174 -5.13 17.69 0.65
N GLN A 175 -4.95 17.53 1.98
CA GLN A 175 -3.68 17.80 2.66
C GLN A 175 -2.55 16.91 2.14
N VAL A 176 -2.79 15.61 1.95
CA VAL A 176 -1.74 14.70 1.48
C VAL A 176 -1.33 15.00 0.02
N TYR A 177 -2.27 15.38 -0.84
CA TYR A 177 -1.91 15.78 -2.21
C TYR A 177 -1.16 17.11 -2.24
N ARG A 178 -1.54 18.09 -1.43
CA ARG A 178 -0.79 19.35 -1.27
C ARG A 178 0.62 19.12 -0.73
N ALA A 179 0.80 18.10 0.08
CA ALA A 179 2.12 17.70 0.58
C ALA A 179 2.98 16.95 -0.45
N GLY A 180 2.44 16.62 -1.63
CA GLY A 180 3.19 15.97 -2.70
C GLY A 180 3.00 14.45 -2.78
N ALA A 181 1.96 13.88 -2.16
CA ALA A 181 1.64 12.47 -2.36
C ALA A 181 1.38 12.17 -3.83
N HIS A 182 2.01 11.14 -4.38
CA HIS A 182 1.82 10.71 -5.78
C HIS A 182 0.49 10.01 -6.01
N CYS A 183 -0.06 9.39 -4.96
CA CYS A 183 -1.36 8.75 -4.94
C CYS A 183 -1.84 8.59 -3.49
N ALA A 184 -3.14 8.35 -3.34
CA ALA A 184 -3.75 8.06 -2.05
C ALA A 184 -4.57 6.77 -2.13
N SER A 185 -4.63 6.05 -1.02
CA SER A 185 -5.47 4.86 -0.83
C SER A 185 -6.61 5.21 0.11
N LEU A 186 -7.84 5.10 -0.37
CA LEU A 186 -9.05 5.49 0.37
C LEU A 186 -10.22 4.56 0.07
N ASN A 187 -11.13 4.47 1.03
CA ASN A 187 -12.38 3.77 0.81
C ASN A 187 -13.19 4.50 -0.28
N PRO A 188 -13.67 3.81 -1.34
CA PRO A 188 -14.44 4.47 -2.40
C PRO A 188 -15.66 5.26 -1.90
N ARG A 189 -16.30 4.79 -0.82
CA ARG A 189 -17.45 5.50 -0.21
C ARG A 189 -17.13 6.90 0.34
N LEU A 190 -15.85 7.22 0.50
CA LEU A 190 -15.46 8.57 0.91
C LEU A 190 -15.72 9.61 -0.20
N LEU A 191 -16.00 9.14 -1.41
CA LEU A 191 -16.24 9.96 -2.60
C LEU A 191 -17.74 10.17 -2.90
N GLU A 192 -18.64 9.61 -2.07
CA GLU A 192 -20.07 9.87 -2.05
C GLU A 192 -20.38 11.18 -1.32
#